data_ca74941f0bdbbbcd6e1a81a215b08e5d
#
_entry.id   ca74941f0bdbbbcd6e1a81a215b08e5d
#
_cell.length_a   1.000
_cell.length_b   1.000
_cell.length_c   1.000
_cell.angle_alpha   90.00
_cell.angle_beta   90.00
_cell.angle_gamma   90.00
#
_symmetry.space_group_name_H-M   'P 1'
#
loop_
_entity.id
_entity.type
_entity.pdbx_description
1 polymer ?
#
loop_
_entity_poly.entity_id
_entity_poly.type
_entity_poly.pdbx_seq_one_letter_code
_entity_poly.pdbx_strand_id
1 'polypeptide(L)'
;GIQSVLLFIKEGDDKKDNTGAYAANPNGLMQQAIRAIKAQFPDLLVMTDVALDPYSSYGHDGIVDVEKKEIVNDASVEALVKMALSHVEAGADWVAPSDMMDGRIGAIRDAFNINGYTHKGILAYSAKYASALYGPFRDALDSAPGFGNKKTYQMDPRNRKEGINEAYLDEAEGADMLMVKPGSFYLDVVRDLSTVSYTHLTLPTNGEV
;
A
#
# COMPACT_ATOMS: atom_id res chain seq x y z
N GLY A 1 2.47 -4.55 -25.60
CA GLY A 1 2.32 -5.50 -24.47
C GLY A 1 2.17 -4.77 -23.15
N ILE A 2 1.91 -5.48 -22.07
CA ILE A 2 1.87 -4.94 -20.71
C ILE A 2 3.30 -4.53 -20.32
N GLN A 3 3.47 -3.33 -19.76
CA GLN A 3 4.77 -2.81 -19.37
C GLN A 3 4.97 -2.82 -17.84
N SER A 4 3.88 -2.85 -17.07
CA SER A 4 3.92 -2.88 -15.61
C SER A 4 2.78 -3.71 -15.04
N VAL A 5 2.98 -4.25 -13.83
CA VAL A 5 1.97 -4.95 -13.05
C VAL A 5 2.03 -4.49 -11.61
N LEU A 6 0.88 -4.39 -10.96
CA LEU A 6 0.77 -4.19 -9.51
C LEU A 6 0.24 -5.48 -8.89
N LEU A 7 1.03 -6.09 -8.01
CA LEU A 7 0.72 -7.37 -7.39
C LEU A 7 0.04 -7.18 -6.04
N PHE A 8 -1.03 -7.92 -5.84
CA PHE A 8 -1.71 -8.11 -4.57
C PHE A 8 -1.61 -9.57 -4.15
N ILE A 9 -1.74 -9.83 -2.86
CA ILE A 9 -1.62 -11.19 -2.33
C ILE A 9 -2.78 -11.55 -1.41
N LYS A 10 -3.12 -12.83 -1.42
CA LYS A 10 -3.95 -13.46 -0.40
C LYS A 10 -3.14 -14.58 0.25
N GLU A 11 -3.04 -14.55 1.58
CA GLU A 11 -2.36 -15.59 2.36
C GLU A 11 -3.36 -16.47 3.11
N GLY A 12 -2.91 -17.70 3.41
CA GLY A 12 -3.67 -18.60 4.27
C GLY A 12 -3.66 -18.15 5.73
N ASP A 13 -4.71 -18.53 6.49
CA ASP A 13 -4.87 -18.12 7.88
C ASP A 13 -3.75 -18.63 8.80
N ASP A 14 -3.09 -19.73 8.43
CA ASP A 14 -1.92 -20.27 9.12
C ASP A 14 -0.70 -19.34 9.14
N LYS A 15 -0.71 -18.30 8.30
CA LYS A 15 0.37 -17.30 8.16
C LYS A 15 -0.02 -15.91 8.67
N LYS A 16 -1.24 -15.79 9.20
CA LYS A 16 -1.74 -14.52 9.72
C LYS A 16 -1.53 -14.41 11.23
N ASP A 17 -0.99 -13.29 11.67
CA ASP A 17 -0.93 -12.92 13.08
C ASP A 17 -1.24 -11.42 13.26
N ASN A 18 -1.25 -10.91 14.49
CA ASN A 18 -1.54 -9.50 14.73
C ASN A 18 -0.41 -8.57 14.27
N THR A 19 0.80 -9.09 14.12
CA THR A 19 1.97 -8.28 13.76
C THR A 19 2.26 -8.26 12.26
N GLY A 20 1.58 -9.14 11.50
CA GLY A 20 1.86 -9.32 10.08
C GLY A 20 3.29 -9.79 9.79
N ALA A 21 3.92 -10.49 10.73
CA ALA A 21 5.35 -10.84 10.65
C ALA A 21 5.72 -11.62 9.37
N TYR A 22 4.78 -12.42 8.85
CA TYR A 22 5.01 -13.20 7.63
C TYR A 22 5.16 -12.32 6.37
N ALA A 23 4.69 -11.08 6.39
CA ALA A 23 4.78 -10.15 5.25
C ALA A 23 6.23 -9.91 4.78
N ALA A 24 7.18 -9.93 5.71
CA ALA A 24 8.60 -9.75 5.43
C ALA A 24 9.39 -11.06 5.22
N ASN A 25 8.70 -12.21 5.12
CA ASN A 25 9.36 -13.50 4.93
C ASN A 25 10.02 -13.56 3.54
N PRO A 26 11.36 -13.73 3.43
CA PRO A 26 12.06 -13.77 2.15
C PRO A 26 11.61 -14.93 1.25
N ASN A 27 10.97 -15.96 1.81
CA ASN A 27 10.38 -17.08 1.09
C ASN A 27 8.85 -17.01 1.05
N GLY A 28 8.26 -15.86 1.35
CA GLY A 28 6.83 -15.62 1.24
C GLY A 28 6.33 -15.68 -0.21
N LEU A 29 5.04 -15.85 -0.38
CA LEU A 29 4.43 -15.99 -1.72
C LEU A 29 4.67 -14.74 -2.58
N MET A 30 4.58 -13.53 -2.01
CA MET A 30 4.84 -12.28 -2.74
C MET A 30 6.30 -12.25 -3.25
N GLN A 31 7.28 -12.53 -2.37
CA GLN A 31 8.70 -12.52 -2.73
C GLN A 31 9.03 -13.62 -3.76
N GLN A 32 8.39 -14.78 -3.68
CA GLN A 32 8.53 -15.83 -4.69
C GLN A 32 7.94 -15.39 -6.04
N ALA A 33 6.76 -14.76 -6.04
CA ALA A 33 6.11 -14.25 -7.25
C ALA A 33 6.97 -13.18 -7.94
N ILE A 34 7.51 -12.22 -7.16
CA ILE A 34 8.41 -11.19 -7.68
C ILE A 34 9.60 -11.83 -8.40
N ARG A 35 10.30 -12.74 -7.73
CA ARG A 35 11.47 -13.44 -8.32
C ARG A 35 11.11 -14.22 -9.59
N ALA A 36 9.99 -14.93 -9.58
CA ALA A 36 9.55 -15.70 -10.73
C ALA A 36 9.21 -14.82 -11.94
N ILE A 37 8.52 -13.69 -11.70
CA ILE A 37 8.18 -12.73 -12.75
C ILE A 37 9.44 -12.07 -13.31
N LYS A 38 10.32 -11.58 -12.46
CA LYS A 38 11.56 -10.92 -12.89
C LYS A 38 12.52 -11.87 -13.62
N ALA A 39 12.54 -13.15 -13.25
CA ALA A 39 13.34 -14.16 -13.95
C ALA A 39 12.81 -14.43 -15.37
N GLN A 40 11.50 -14.36 -15.59
CA GLN A 40 10.86 -14.66 -16.87
C GLN A 40 10.67 -13.42 -17.75
N PHE A 41 10.45 -12.25 -17.12
CA PHE A 41 10.18 -10.98 -17.75
C PHE A 41 11.03 -9.86 -17.10
N PRO A 42 12.35 -9.83 -17.33
CA PRO A 42 13.26 -8.89 -16.64
C PRO A 42 12.91 -7.43 -16.86
N ASP A 43 12.36 -7.09 -18.03
CA ASP A 43 11.99 -5.72 -18.42
C ASP A 43 10.59 -5.30 -17.92
N LEU A 44 9.78 -6.24 -17.38
CA LEU A 44 8.48 -5.93 -16.83
C LEU A 44 8.65 -5.18 -15.49
N LEU A 45 8.06 -4.00 -15.39
CA LEU A 45 8.07 -3.23 -14.15
C LEU A 45 7.10 -3.89 -13.15
N VAL A 46 7.64 -4.35 -12.01
CA VAL A 46 6.88 -5.01 -10.95
C VAL A 46 6.69 -4.05 -9.80
N MET A 47 5.44 -3.71 -9.53
CA MET A 47 5.00 -2.99 -8.34
C MET A 47 4.34 -3.96 -7.37
N THR A 48 4.43 -3.70 -6.07
CA THR A 48 3.84 -4.55 -5.04
C THR A 48 3.06 -3.75 -4.03
N ASP A 49 1.86 -4.18 -3.69
CA ASP A 49 1.09 -3.63 -2.58
C ASP A 49 1.84 -3.84 -1.25
N VAL A 50 1.80 -2.83 -0.39
CA VAL A 50 2.37 -2.87 0.97
C VAL A 50 1.28 -2.47 1.95
N ALA A 51 0.71 -3.48 2.62
CA ALA A 51 -0.28 -3.36 3.67
C ALA A 51 -0.33 -4.67 4.48
N LEU A 52 -0.69 -4.60 5.74
CA LEU A 52 -0.67 -5.79 6.61
C LEU A 52 -1.96 -6.62 6.54
N ASP A 53 -3.06 -6.14 5.97
CA ASP A 53 -4.34 -6.85 5.98
C ASP A 53 -4.30 -8.27 5.42
N PRO A 54 -3.52 -8.64 4.37
CA PRO A 54 -3.39 -10.03 3.93
C PRO A 54 -2.71 -10.95 4.93
N TYR A 55 -1.97 -10.38 5.89
CA TYR A 55 -1.16 -11.07 6.89
C TYR A 55 -1.67 -10.89 8.31
N SER A 56 -2.72 -10.08 8.49
CA SER A 56 -3.28 -9.75 9.79
C SER A 56 -4.40 -10.71 10.18
N SER A 57 -4.34 -11.27 11.39
CA SER A 57 -5.44 -12.04 11.96
C SER A 57 -6.70 -11.21 12.24
N TYR A 58 -6.58 -9.88 12.20
CA TYR A 58 -7.69 -8.94 12.37
C TYR A 58 -8.15 -8.29 11.06
N GLY A 59 -7.51 -8.57 9.91
CA GLY A 59 -7.87 -8.02 8.60
C GLY A 59 -7.71 -6.50 8.49
N HIS A 60 -6.98 -5.87 9.41
CA HIS A 60 -6.63 -4.46 9.38
C HIS A 60 -5.29 -4.23 8.67
N ASP A 61 -5.14 -3.05 8.06
CA ASP A 61 -3.93 -2.68 7.30
C ASP A 61 -2.73 -2.37 8.23
N GLY A 62 -2.94 -2.36 9.55
CA GLY A 62 -1.93 -2.14 10.58
C GLY A 62 -2.11 -3.05 11.80
N ILE A 63 -1.16 -2.96 12.73
CA ILE A 63 -1.12 -3.73 13.99
C ILE A 63 -2.19 -3.21 14.95
N VAL A 64 -2.90 -4.11 15.60
CA VAL A 64 -4.02 -3.80 16.49
C VAL A 64 -3.58 -3.83 17.96
N ASP A 65 -3.86 -2.75 18.71
CA ASP A 65 -3.97 -2.81 20.16
C ASP A 65 -5.32 -3.44 20.52
N VAL A 66 -5.29 -4.70 20.96
CA VAL A 66 -6.50 -5.50 21.18
C VAL A 66 -7.34 -4.97 22.35
N GLU A 67 -6.68 -4.40 23.38
CA GLU A 67 -7.35 -3.87 24.56
C GLU A 67 -8.09 -2.57 24.24
N LYS A 68 -7.43 -1.68 23.51
CA LYS A 68 -8.00 -0.38 23.11
C LYS A 68 -8.85 -0.45 21.85
N LYS A 69 -8.71 -1.53 21.05
CA LYS A 69 -9.31 -1.67 19.72
C LYS A 69 -8.89 -0.53 18.76
N GLU A 70 -7.62 -0.20 18.79
CA GLU A 70 -7.01 0.86 17.98
C GLU A 70 -5.90 0.30 17.11
N ILE A 71 -5.59 0.98 16.00
CA ILE A 71 -4.43 0.67 15.17
C ILE A 71 -3.22 1.41 15.76
N VAL A 72 -2.12 0.68 15.96
CA VAL A 72 -0.87 1.24 16.48
C VAL A 72 -0.02 1.70 15.30
N ASN A 73 0.01 3.00 15.04
CA ASN A 73 0.69 3.58 13.88
C ASN A 73 2.17 3.18 13.79
N ASP A 74 2.98 3.54 14.78
CA ASP A 74 4.44 3.41 14.70
C ASP A 74 4.90 1.96 14.54
N ALA A 75 4.30 1.04 15.29
CA ALA A 75 4.59 -0.39 15.15
C ALA A 75 4.17 -0.93 13.77
N SER A 76 3.07 -0.40 13.21
CA SER A 76 2.63 -0.74 11.86
C SER A 76 3.63 -0.24 10.82
N VAL A 77 4.09 1.00 10.92
CA VAL A 77 5.10 1.58 10.02
C VAL A 77 6.39 0.76 10.04
N GLU A 78 6.88 0.34 11.22
CA GLU A 78 8.06 -0.53 11.32
C GLU A 78 7.87 -1.87 10.58
N ALA A 79 6.69 -2.49 10.68
CA ALA A 79 6.38 -3.74 9.98
C ALA A 79 6.28 -3.52 8.45
N LEU A 80 5.66 -2.42 8.01
CA LEU A 80 5.53 -2.04 6.61
C LEU A 80 6.89 -1.75 5.96
N VAL A 81 7.80 -1.10 6.67
CA VAL A 81 9.20 -0.88 6.22
C VAL A 81 9.90 -2.20 5.97
N LYS A 82 9.80 -3.17 6.89
CA LYS A 82 10.40 -4.51 6.73
C LYS A 82 9.80 -5.24 5.53
N MET A 83 8.48 -5.15 5.35
CA MET A 83 7.77 -5.71 4.20
C MET A 83 8.27 -5.09 2.90
N ALA A 84 8.31 -3.76 2.80
CA ALA A 84 8.76 -3.03 1.62
C ALA A 84 10.22 -3.39 1.24
N LEU A 85 11.13 -3.45 2.22
CA LEU A 85 12.51 -3.89 2.00
C LEU A 85 12.55 -5.31 1.43
N SER A 86 11.80 -6.25 2.01
CA SER A 86 11.79 -7.65 1.53
C SER A 86 11.31 -7.78 0.08
N HIS A 87 10.40 -6.89 -0.36
CA HIS A 87 9.90 -6.86 -1.73
C HIS A 87 10.98 -6.37 -2.70
N VAL A 88 11.68 -5.28 -2.39
CA VAL A 88 12.75 -4.77 -3.27
C VAL A 88 13.97 -5.69 -3.27
N GLU A 89 14.28 -6.36 -2.17
CA GLU A 89 15.30 -7.42 -2.09
C GLU A 89 14.94 -8.61 -2.99
N ALA A 90 13.65 -8.94 -3.10
CA ALA A 90 13.17 -9.99 -4.00
C ALA A 90 13.19 -9.56 -5.48
N GLY A 91 13.39 -8.27 -5.79
CA GLY A 91 13.50 -7.74 -7.14
C GLY A 91 12.35 -6.81 -7.58
N ALA A 92 11.42 -6.43 -6.70
CA ALA A 92 10.40 -5.44 -7.04
C ALA A 92 11.05 -4.12 -7.48
N ASP A 93 10.47 -3.46 -8.45
CA ASP A 93 10.93 -2.18 -8.95
C ASP A 93 10.31 -1.03 -8.15
N TRP A 94 9.06 -1.22 -7.72
CA TRP A 94 8.28 -0.25 -6.97
C TRP A 94 7.54 -0.92 -5.82
N VAL A 95 7.26 -0.13 -4.77
CA VAL A 95 6.30 -0.49 -3.73
C VAL A 95 5.12 0.49 -3.75
N ALA A 96 3.94 0.01 -3.37
CA ALA A 96 2.70 0.78 -3.37
C ALA A 96 2.01 0.70 -2.00
N PRO A 97 2.46 1.50 -1.00
CA PRO A 97 1.89 1.50 0.34
C PRO A 97 0.43 1.92 0.33
N SER A 98 -0.46 1.00 0.66
CA SER A 98 -1.92 1.20 0.64
C SER A 98 -2.56 1.21 2.03
N ASP A 99 -1.75 1.12 3.07
CA ASP A 99 -2.14 0.94 4.47
C ASP A 99 -2.69 2.20 5.14
N MET A 100 -2.27 3.41 4.71
CA MET A 100 -2.66 4.72 5.23
C MET A 100 -2.12 5.04 6.64
N MET A 101 -1.01 4.43 7.05
CA MET A 101 -0.34 4.81 8.30
C MET A 101 0.44 6.12 8.11
N ASP A 102 0.45 6.97 9.14
CA ASP A 102 1.11 8.27 9.10
C ASP A 102 2.65 8.12 9.08
N GLY A 103 3.33 8.87 8.20
CA GLY A 103 4.80 8.86 8.07
C GLY A 103 5.39 7.62 7.37
N ARG A 104 4.56 6.72 6.83
CA ARG A 104 5.01 5.46 6.22
C ARG A 104 5.86 5.67 4.97
N ILE A 105 5.55 6.67 4.17
CA ILE A 105 6.28 6.95 2.92
C ILE A 105 7.70 7.39 3.24
N GLY A 106 7.87 8.34 4.17
CA GLY A 106 9.18 8.80 4.62
C GLY A 106 10.02 7.68 5.23
N ALA A 107 9.41 6.86 6.09
CA ALA A 107 10.09 5.73 6.72
C ALA A 107 10.57 4.69 5.68
N ILE A 108 9.75 4.37 4.66
CA ILE A 108 10.14 3.45 3.58
C ILE A 108 11.24 4.09 2.71
N ARG A 109 11.12 5.37 2.36
CA ARG A 109 12.14 6.10 1.58
C ARG A 109 13.48 6.10 2.29
N ASP A 110 13.50 6.43 3.57
CA ASP A 110 14.72 6.42 4.38
C ASP A 110 15.35 5.03 4.45
N ALA A 111 14.54 3.99 4.64
CA ALA A 111 15.00 2.62 4.65
C ALA A 111 15.60 2.22 3.28
N PHE A 112 14.99 2.61 2.17
CA PHE A 112 15.54 2.37 0.83
C PHE A 112 16.89 3.07 0.65
N ASN A 113 16.99 4.33 1.05
CA ASN A 113 18.23 5.11 0.95
C ASN A 113 19.37 4.49 1.77
N ILE A 114 19.10 4.09 3.02
CA ILE A 114 20.08 3.50 3.94
C ILE A 114 20.58 2.14 3.39
N ASN A 115 19.70 1.36 2.75
CA ASN A 115 20.05 0.03 2.24
C ASN A 115 20.50 0.04 0.77
N GLY A 116 20.71 1.22 0.15
CA GLY A 116 21.23 1.34 -1.22
C GLY A 116 20.19 1.13 -2.33
N TYR A 117 18.91 1.14 -1.99
CA TYR A 117 17.77 1.00 -2.94
C TYR A 117 17.25 2.36 -3.43
N THR A 118 18.11 3.36 -3.58
CA THR A 118 17.76 4.74 -3.97
C THR A 118 17.03 4.85 -5.31
N HIS A 119 17.16 3.83 -6.18
CA HIS A 119 16.53 3.75 -7.50
C HIS A 119 15.15 3.07 -7.48
N LYS A 120 14.68 2.60 -6.32
CA LYS A 120 13.36 1.96 -6.20
C LYS A 120 12.28 3.00 -5.98
N GLY A 121 11.15 2.83 -6.70
CA GLY A 121 10.06 3.78 -6.67
C GLY A 121 9.05 3.52 -5.55
N ILE A 122 8.34 4.58 -5.15
CA ILE A 122 7.22 4.52 -4.22
C ILE A 122 6.00 5.13 -4.87
N LEU A 123 4.93 4.33 -5.05
CA LEU A 123 3.61 4.75 -5.48
C LEU A 123 2.72 4.88 -4.24
N ALA A 124 2.58 6.10 -3.71
CA ALA A 124 1.79 6.33 -2.49
C ALA A 124 0.29 6.31 -2.77
N TYR A 125 -0.47 5.57 -1.97
CA TYR A 125 -1.93 5.68 -1.90
C TYR A 125 -2.28 6.90 -1.05
N SER A 126 -2.12 8.09 -1.59
CA SER A 126 -2.23 9.35 -0.85
C SER A 126 -3.66 9.71 -0.50
N ALA A 127 -4.60 9.50 -1.42
CA ALA A 127 -6.01 9.77 -1.17
C ALA A 127 -6.84 8.49 -1.31
N LYS A 128 -6.87 7.69 -0.24
CA LYS A 128 -7.68 6.45 -0.17
C LYS A 128 -8.90 6.65 0.69
N TYR A 129 -10.06 6.77 0.05
CA TYR A 129 -11.33 7.05 0.70
C TYR A 129 -12.02 5.79 1.19
N ALA A 130 -12.66 5.84 2.38
CA ALA A 130 -13.51 4.77 2.86
C ALA A 130 -14.73 4.61 1.93
N SER A 131 -14.82 3.48 1.24
CA SER A 131 -15.83 3.26 0.20
C SER A 131 -16.47 1.87 0.32
N ALA A 132 -17.78 1.80 0.03
CA ALA A 132 -18.51 0.55 -0.13
C ALA A 132 -18.05 -0.23 -1.38
N LEU A 133 -17.42 0.44 -2.35
CA LEU A 133 -16.91 -0.16 -3.58
C LEU A 133 -15.76 -1.15 -3.36
N TYR A 134 -15.18 -1.18 -2.16
CA TYR A 134 -14.16 -2.19 -1.80
C TYR A 134 -14.73 -3.57 -1.44
N GLY A 135 -16.04 -3.76 -1.43
CA GLY A 135 -16.67 -5.05 -1.11
C GLY A 135 -16.08 -6.20 -1.93
N PRO A 136 -16.20 -6.18 -3.28
CA PRO A 136 -15.66 -7.25 -4.13
C PRO A 136 -14.16 -7.48 -3.97
N PHE A 137 -13.37 -6.42 -3.76
CA PHE A 137 -11.94 -6.50 -3.55
C PHE A 137 -11.59 -7.16 -2.21
N ARG A 138 -12.31 -6.79 -1.13
CA ARG A 138 -12.15 -7.41 0.19
C ARG A 138 -12.50 -8.90 0.17
N ASP A 139 -13.55 -9.27 -0.57
CA ASP A 139 -13.94 -10.66 -0.73
C ASP A 139 -12.87 -11.46 -1.48
N ALA A 140 -12.27 -10.88 -2.53
CA ALA A 140 -11.21 -11.52 -3.29
C ALA A 140 -9.94 -11.75 -2.47
N LEU A 141 -9.56 -10.79 -1.61
CA LEU A 141 -8.37 -10.87 -0.76
C LEU A 141 -8.62 -11.46 0.62
N ASP A 142 -9.88 -11.73 0.99
CA ASP A 142 -10.26 -12.20 2.34
C ASP A 142 -9.72 -11.27 3.44
N SER A 143 -9.86 -9.96 3.22
CA SER A 143 -9.29 -8.89 4.05
C SER A 143 -10.36 -8.05 4.74
N ALA A 144 -11.51 -8.67 5.05
CA ALA A 144 -12.54 -8.00 5.83
C ALA A 144 -12.05 -7.78 7.28
N PRO A 145 -12.25 -6.57 7.86
CA PRO A 145 -11.84 -6.32 9.23
C PRO A 145 -12.60 -7.21 10.21
N GLY A 146 -11.88 -7.85 11.14
CA GLY A 146 -12.46 -8.74 12.15
C GLY A 146 -13.24 -7.99 13.24
N PHE A 147 -13.05 -6.66 13.36
CA PHE A 147 -13.84 -5.79 14.21
C PHE A 147 -13.90 -4.37 13.61
N GLY A 148 -14.90 -3.59 13.97
CA GLY A 148 -15.02 -2.19 13.55
C GLY A 148 -15.06 -2.03 12.02
N ASN A 149 -14.33 -1.06 11.53
CA ASN A 149 -14.17 -0.77 10.10
C ASN A 149 -12.85 -0.03 9.85
N LYS A 150 -12.50 0.18 8.58
CA LYS A 150 -11.24 0.85 8.18
C LYS A 150 -11.33 2.40 8.18
N LYS A 151 -12.44 3.01 8.66
CA LYS A 151 -12.66 4.47 8.63
C LYS A 151 -11.77 5.26 9.60
N THR A 152 -11.08 4.58 10.50
CA THR A 152 -10.13 5.22 11.44
C THR A 152 -8.84 5.66 10.75
N TYR A 153 -8.53 5.09 9.57
CA TYR A 153 -7.33 5.42 8.80
C TYR A 153 -7.60 5.59 7.29
N GLN A 154 -8.73 5.15 6.76
CA GLN A 154 -9.19 5.54 5.42
C GLN A 154 -9.96 6.85 5.48
N MET A 155 -9.75 7.74 4.51
CA MET A 155 -10.29 9.10 4.51
C MET A 155 -11.81 9.15 4.42
N ASP A 156 -12.40 10.16 5.05
CA ASP A 156 -13.82 10.47 4.90
C ASP A 156 -14.09 10.98 3.47
N PRO A 157 -14.99 10.35 2.70
CA PRO A 157 -15.30 10.78 1.33
C PRO A 157 -15.87 12.20 1.23
N ARG A 158 -16.28 12.81 2.33
CA ARG A 158 -16.74 14.20 2.41
C ARG A 158 -15.61 15.21 2.60
N ASN A 159 -14.39 14.75 2.91
CA ASN A 159 -13.25 15.61 3.22
C ASN A 159 -12.19 15.60 2.09
N ARG A 160 -12.47 16.33 1.01
CA ARG A 160 -11.56 16.47 -0.12
C ARG A 160 -10.20 17.08 0.26
N LYS A 161 -10.20 18.03 1.23
CA LYS A 161 -8.97 18.73 1.64
C LYS A 161 -7.95 17.81 2.30
N GLU A 162 -8.41 16.81 3.01
CA GLU A 162 -7.55 15.80 3.64
C GLU A 162 -6.72 15.07 2.59
N GLY A 163 -7.35 14.57 1.51
CA GLY A 163 -6.65 13.89 0.44
C GLY A 163 -5.60 14.75 -0.26
N ILE A 164 -5.85 16.05 -0.41
CA ILE A 164 -4.89 17.00 -0.98
C ILE A 164 -3.71 17.23 -0.03
N ASN A 165 -3.99 17.42 1.27
CA ASN A 165 -2.94 17.60 2.27
C ASN A 165 -2.04 16.37 2.40
N GLU A 166 -2.64 15.18 2.41
CA GLU A 166 -1.90 13.93 2.48
C GLU A 166 -1.00 13.73 1.26
N ALA A 167 -1.49 14.09 0.07
CA ALA A 167 -0.68 14.01 -1.14
C ALA A 167 0.57 14.91 -1.07
N TYR A 168 0.45 16.11 -0.49
CA TYR A 168 1.61 16.98 -0.24
C TYR A 168 2.59 16.39 0.77
N LEU A 169 2.08 15.74 1.83
CA LEU A 169 2.91 15.08 2.82
C LEU A 169 3.66 13.90 2.19
N ASP A 170 2.96 13.02 1.48
CA ASP A 170 3.55 11.87 0.79
C ASP A 170 4.63 12.31 -0.23
N GLU A 171 4.38 13.39 -0.98
CA GLU A 171 5.36 13.95 -1.91
C GLU A 171 6.60 14.48 -1.17
N ALA A 172 6.41 15.22 -0.07
CA ALA A 172 7.50 15.72 0.76
C ALA A 172 8.29 14.59 1.44
N GLU A 173 7.65 13.48 1.77
CA GLU A 173 8.24 12.26 2.31
C GLU A 173 8.98 11.42 1.26
N GLY A 174 8.87 11.75 -0.02
CA GLY A 174 9.61 11.12 -1.10
C GLY A 174 8.84 10.10 -1.92
N ALA A 175 7.52 10.22 -2.02
CA ALA A 175 6.74 9.49 -3.02
C ALA A 175 7.14 9.92 -4.43
N ASP A 176 7.29 8.96 -5.36
CA ASP A 176 7.56 9.23 -6.77
C ASP A 176 6.28 9.36 -7.60
N MET A 177 5.20 8.69 -7.12
CA MET A 177 3.87 8.76 -7.73
C MET A 177 2.81 8.80 -6.65
N LEU A 178 1.70 9.48 -6.94
CA LEU A 178 0.55 9.61 -6.05
C LEU A 178 -0.66 8.89 -6.64
N MET A 179 -1.49 8.28 -5.80
CA MET A 179 -2.71 7.57 -6.22
C MET A 179 -3.92 8.08 -5.46
N VAL A 180 -5.03 8.23 -6.19
CA VAL A 180 -6.37 8.44 -5.62
C VAL A 180 -7.17 7.15 -5.76
N LYS A 181 -7.71 6.63 -4.66
CA LYS A 181 -8.48 5.39 -4.65
C LYS A 181 -9.78 5.52 -3.85
N PRO A 182 -10.94 5.10 -4.40
CA PRO A 182 -11.17 4.67 -5.78
C PRO A 182 -11.15 5.84 -6.77
N GLY A 183 -10.40 5.72 -7.87
CA GLY A 183 -10.15 6.84 -8.77
C GLY A 183 -11.38 7.34 -9.54
N SER A 184 -12.22 6.42 -10.05
CA SER A 184 -13.32 6.76 -10.96
C SER A 184 -14.38 7.69 -10.35
N PHE A 185 -14.54 7.71 -9.04
CA PHE A 185 -15.52 8.54 -8.33
C PHE A 185 -14.94 9.82 -7.73
N TYR A 186 -13.62 10.02 -7.83
CA TYR A 186 -12.88 11.16 -7.26
C TYR A 186 -11.99 11.83 -8.31
N LEU A 187 -12.50 11.96 -9.55
CA LEU A 187 -11.77 12.63 -10.65
C LEU A 187 -11.51 14.11 -10.36
N ASP A 188 -12.33 14.73 -9.54
CA ASP A 188 -12.12 16.07 -9.02
C ASP A 188 -10.87 16.16 -8.13
N VAL A 189 -10.66 15.19 -7.24
CA VAL A 189 -9.44 15.08 -6.42
C VAL A 189 -8.23 14.79 -7.29
N VAL A 190 -8.36 13.89 -8.29
CA VAL A 190 -7.28 13.62 -9.26
C VAL A 190 -6.87 14.89 -9.99
N ARG A 191 -7.85 15.68 -10.46
CA ARG A 191 -7.57 16.97 -11.12
C ARG A 191 -6.85 17.93 -10.19
N ASP A 192 -7.31 18.06 -8.94
CA ASP A 192 -6.68 18.95 -7.99
C ASP A 192 -5.21 18.58 -7.76
N LEU A 193 -4.95 17.29 -7.49
CA LEU A 193 -3.59 16.80 -7.28
C LEU A 193 -2.70 17.04 -8.53
N SER A 194 -3.25 16.83 -9.72
CA SER A 194 -2.51 17.10 -10.96
C SER A 194 -2.14 18.56 -11.20
N THR A 195 -2.81 19.50 -10.50
CA THR A 195 -2.52 20.95 -10.62
C THR A 195 -1.53 21.45 -9.58
N VAL A 196 -1.31 20.69 -8.52
CA VAL A 196 -0.53 21.12 -7.34
C VAL A 196 0.70 20.26 -7.06
N SER A 197 0.78 19.08 -7.65
CA SER A 197 1.93 18.19 -7.54
C SER A 197 2.66 18.03 -8.88
N TYR A 198 3.98 17.97 -8.82
CA TYR A 198 4.85 17.66 -9.97
C TYR A 198 5.09 16.16 -10.13
N THR A 199 4.63 15.34 -9.19
CA THR A 199 4.72 13.88 -9.28
C THR A 199 3.69 13.34 -10.26
N HIS A 200 3.92 12.13 -10.79
CA HIS A 200 2.96 11.48 -11.65
C HIS A 200 1.76 10.98 -10.84
N LEU A 201 0.56 11.40 -11.29
CA LEU A 201 -0.69 10.88 -10.79
C LEU A 201 -1.08 9.63 -11.57
N THR A 202 -1.51 8.59 -10.86
CA THR A 202 -2.08 7.40 -11.48
C THR A 202 -3.46 7.07 -10.92
N LEU A 203 -4.28 6.50 -11.76
CA LEU A 203 -5.52 5.85 -11.40
C LEU A 203 -5.30 4.34 -11.46
N PRO A 204 -5.92 3.55 -10.58
CA PRO A 204 -5.96 2.12 -10.79
C PRO A 204 -6.60 1.85 -12.16
N THR A 205 -5.83 1.25 -13.07
CA THR A 205 -6.25 1.03 -14.47
C THR A 205 -7.18 -0.16 -14.62
N ASN A 206 -7.27 -1.00 -13.62
CA ASN A 206 -8.27 -2.05 -13.60
C ASN A 206 -9.54 -1.45 -13.05
N GLY A 207 -10.54 -1.38 -13.91
CA GLY A 207 -11.89 -1.02 -13.51
C GLY A 207 -12.44 -2.02 -12.48
N GLU A 208 -11.87 -2.00 -11.31
CA GLU A 208 -12.43 -2.65 -10.16
C GLU A 208 -13.54 -1.80 -9.65
N VAL A 209 -14.62 -2.09 -10.28
CA VAL A 209 -15.97 -1.80 -9.87
C VAL A 209 -16.29 -2.71 -8.70
#